data_901caad448c8c542a82651cf78e10365
#
_entry.id   901caad448c8c542a82651cf78e10365
#
_cell.length_a   1.000
_cell.length_b   1.000
_cell.length_c   1.000
_cell.angle_alpha   90.00
_cell.angle_beta   90.00
_cell.angle_gamma   90.00
#
_symmetry.space_group_name_H-M   'P 1'
#
loop_
_entity.id
_entity.type
_entity.pdbx_description
1 polymer ?
#
loop_
_entity_poly.entity_id
_entity_poly.type
_entity_poly.pdbx_seq_one_letter_code
_entity_poly.pdbx_strand_id
1 'polypeptide(L)'
;MLYLISDIHGDVMSFRKMLKKISFDPAVDHMIVMGDIFDWNDEGISLLEFMSDYLVDGSMQLIKGNHELFAQMYIEGSMSERQWIIFGGGGTVRDIKKLNVDDQMKLHGFLAHLSHYTEIHSPKYGVCVVTHPGIHCGSYIRNADR
;
A
#
# COMPACT_ATOMS: atom_id res chain seq x y z
N MET A 1 -17.99 6.90 -5.71
CA MET A 1 -18.22 5.64 -4.92
C MET A 1 -16.96 5.36 -4.12
N LEU A 2 -17.04 4.58 -3.00
CA LEU A 2 -15.85 4.13 -2.26
C LEU A 2 -15.56 2.67 -2.61
N TYR A 3 -14.33 2.39 -3.04
CA TYR A 3 -13.82 1.05 -3.33
C TYR A 3 -12.75 0.67 -2.32
N LEU A 4 -12.70 -0.60 -1.95
CA LEU A 4 -11.65 -1.19 -1.12
C LEU A 4 -11.01 -2.35 -1.88
N ILE A 5 -9.69 -2.38 -1.95
CA ILE A 5 -8.90 -3.45 -2.58
C ILE A 5 -7.66 -3.73 -1.75
N SER A 6 -7.16 -4.97 -1.77
CA SER A 6 -5.98 -5.42 -1.04
C SER A 6 -5.17 -6.39 -1.89
N ASP A 7 -3.91 -6.63 -1.52
CA ASP A 7 -3.09 -7.72 -2.02
C ASP A 7 -2.95 -7.74 -3.56
N ILE A 8 -2.58 -6.59 -4.15
CA ILE A 8 -2.41 -6.45 -5.60
C ILE A 8 -1.10 -7.08 -6.07
N HIS A 9 -0.07 -7.06 -5.20
CA HIS A 9 1.20 -7.76 -5.40
C HIS A 9 1.83 -7.55 -6.77
N GLY A 10 1.95 -6.30 -7.21
CA GLY A 10 2.61 -5.96 -8.47
C GLY A 10 1.85 -6.35 -9.74
N ASP A 11 0.59 -6.80 -9.67
CA ASP A 11 -0.21 -7.11 -10.86
C ASP A 11 -0.82 -5.85 -11.48
N VAL A 12 0.04 -5.03 -12.09
CA VAL A 12 -0.34 -3.78 -12.75
C VAL A 12 -1.41 -4.01 -13.81
N MET A 13 -1.30 -5.10 -14.57
CA MET A 13 -2.24 -5.39 -15.67
C MET A 13 -3.65 -5.69 -15.17
N SER A 14 -3.78 -6.53 -14.14
CA SER A 14 -5.09 -6.84 -13.55
C SER A 14 -5.67 -5.64 -12.84
N PHE A 15 -4.85 -4.85 -12.15
CA PHE A 15 -5.28 -3.62 -11.50
C PHE A 15 -5.85 -2.61 -12.51
N ARG A 16 -5.14 -2.35 -13.62
CA ARG A 16 -5.63 -1.48 -14.71
C ARG A 16 -6.94 -1.99 -15.34
N LYS A 17 -7.02 -3.30 -15.58
CA LYS A 17 -8.26 -3.92 -16.11
C LYS A 17 -9.43 -3.76 -15.12
N MET A 18 -9.17 -3.91 -13.83
CA MET A 18 -10.16 -3.74 -12.78
C MET A 18 -10.68 -2.30 -12.76
N LEU A 19 -9.79 -1.28 -12.73
CA LEU A 19 -10.17 0.14 -12.77
C LEU A 19 -11.03 0.45 -13.98
N LYS A 20 -10.65 -0.07 -15.17
CA LYS A 20 -11.46 0.08 -16.40
C LYS A 20 -12.81 -0.60 -16.27
N LYS A 21 -12.87 -1.81 -15.71
CA LYS A 21 -14.12 -2.58 -15.56
C LYS A 21 -15.12 -1.91 -14.64
N ILE A 22 -14.65 -1.27 -13.55
CA ILE A 22 -15.52 -0.52 -12.63
C ILE A 22 -15.77 0.92 -13.12
N SER A 23 -15.20 1.33 -14.25
CA SER A 23 -15.24 2.71 -14.76
C SER A 23 -14.84 3.74 -13.71
N PHE A 24 -13.71 3.46 -12.98
CA PHE A 24 -13.21 4.32 -11.92
C PHE A 24 -12.96 5.73 -12.47
N ASP A 25 -13.61 6.73 -11.83
CA ASP A 25 -13.48 8.14 -12.16
C ASP A 25 -12.87 8.88 -10.93
N PRO A 26 -11.59 9.31 -11.00
CA PRO A 26 -10.94 9.97 -9.88
C PRO A 26 -11.60 11.28 -9.43
N ALA A 27 -12.46 11.88 -10.27
CA ALA A 27 -13.17 13.11 -9.90
C ALA A 27 -14.34 12.86 -8.91
N VAL A 28 -14.88 11.64 -8.85
CA VAL A 28 -16.07 11.32 -8.05
C VAL A 28 -15.96 10.04 -7.23
N ASP A 29 -14.98 9.21 -7.54
CA ASP A 29 -14.72 7.94 -6.86
C ASP A 29 -13.52 8.07 -5.91
N HIS A 30 -13.51 7.24 -4.89
CA HIS A 30 -12.37 7.10 -3.99
C HIS A 30 -12.04 5.63 -3.79
N MET A 31 -10.75 5.30 -3.75
CA MET A 31 -10.27 3.93 -3.53
C MET A 31 -9.29 3.88 -2.37
N ILE A 32 -9.50 2.94 -1.46
CA ILE A 32 -8.53 2.61 -0.43
C ILE A 32 -7.86 1.30 -0.82
N VAL A 33 -6.55 1.36 -1.06
CA VAL A 33 -5.68 0.21 -1.26
C VAL A 33 -5.14 -0.21 0.10
N MET A 34 -5.59 -1.37 0.56
CA MET A 34 -5.34 -1.85 1.92
C MET A 34 -4.00 -2.62 2.01
N GLY A 35 -2.94 -2.07 1.42
CA GLY A 35 -1.59 -2.64 1.49
C GLY A 35 -1.31 -3.77 0.51
N ASP A 36 -0.08 -4.26 0.60
CA ASP A 36 0.49 -5.36 -0.17
C ASP A 36 0.44 -5.12 -1.68
N ILE A 37 1.01 -3.97 -2.10
CA ILE A 37 1.22 -3.66 -3.51
C ILE A 37 2.50 -4.28 -4.06
N PHE A 38 3.46 -4.64 -3.18
CA PHE A 38 4.74 -5.25 -3.54
C PHE A 38 4.70 -6.77 -3.51
N ASP A 39 5.77 -7.36 -4.09
CA ASP A 39 6.14 -8.78 -4.04
C ASP A 39 5.23 -9.71 -4.86
N TRP A 40 5.61 -10.97 -4.93
CA TRP A 40 5.04 -12.07 -5.71
C TRP A 40 5.07 -11.87 -7.23
N ASN A 41 4.77 -10.68 -7.74
CA ASN A 41 5.05 -10.26 -9.13
C ASN A 41 6.22 -9.28 -9.16
N ASP A 42 6.81 -9.10 -10.36
CA ASP A 42 8.02 -8.30 -10.54
C ASP A 42 7.74 -6.81 -10.82
N GLU A 43 6.50 -6.34 -10.69
CA GLU A 43 6.09 -4.98 -11.09
C GLU A 43 5.59 -4.12 -9.91
N GLY A 44 6.04 -4.40 -8.66
CA GLY A 44 5.60 -3.64 -7.48
C GLY A 44 5.95 -2.15 -7.53
N ILE A 45 7.16 -1.80 -7.95
CA ILE A 45 7.57 -0.39 -8.15
C ILE A 45 6.77 0.24 -9.29
N SER A 46 6.58 -0.46 -10.41
CA SER A 46 5.77 0.03 -11.53
C SER A 46 4.29 0.22 -11.14
N LEU A 47 3.77 -0.61 -10.22
CA LEU A 47 2.42 -0.42 -9.67
C LEU A 47 2.34 0.86 -8.83
N LEU A 48 3.32 1.11 -7.97
CA LEU A 48 3.38 2.34 -7.18
C LEU A 48 3.49 3.58 -8.08
N GLU A 49 4.34 3.52 -9.11
CA GLU A 49 4.45 4.60 -10.11
C GLU A 49 3.12 4.83 -10.83
N PHE A 50 2.44 3.77 -11.24
CA PHE A 50 1.12 3.88 -11.85
C PHE A 50 0.07 4.51 -10.93
N MET A 51 0.14 4.24 -9.62
CA MET A 51 -0.77 4.79 -8.63
C MET A 51 -0.42 6.23 -8.23
N SER A 52 0.77 6.73 -8.55
CA SER A 52 1.30 7.98 -7.99
C SER A 52 0.39 9.18 -8.20
N ASP A 53 -0.16 9.37 -9.38
CA ASP A 53 -1.05 10.50 -9.67
C ASP A 53 -2.35 10.44 -8.85
N TYR A 54 -2.93 9.24 -8.69
CA TYR A 54 -4.12 9.01 -7.87
C TYR A 54 -3.87 9.19 -6.37
N LEU A 55 -2.64 8.91 -5.91
CA LEU A 55 -2.24 9.16 -4.52
C LEU A 55 -2.04 10.65 -4.26
N VAL A 56 -1.48 11.37 -5.24
CA VAL A 56 -1.25 12.83 -5.15
C VAL A 56 -2.57 13.60 -5.20
N ASP A 57 -3.50 13.25 -6.08
CA ASP A 57 -4.80 13.93 -6.19
C ASP A 57 -5.80 13.50 -5.10
N GLY A 58 -5.46 12.46 -4.32
CA GLY A 58 -6.25 11.96 -3.21
C GLY A 58 -7.42 11.06 -3.62
N SER A 59 -7.56 10.70 -4.90
CA SER A 59 -8.59 9.75 -5.35
C SER A 59 -8.26 8.31 -4.93
N MET A 60 -6.98 8.02 -4.64
CA MET A 60 -6.56 6.78 -3.98
C MET A 60 -5.83 7.06 -2.67
N GLN A 61 -6.01 6.18 -1.70
CA GLN A 61 -5.27 6.13 -0.45
C GLN A 61 -4.62 4.75 -0.32
N LEU A 62 -3.32 4.72 -0.01
CA LEU A 62 -2.62 3.49 0.33
C LEU A 62 -2.41 3.42 1.83
N ILE A 63 -2.78 2.31 2.46
CA ILE A 63 -2.39 2.00 3.83
C ILE A 63 -1.31 0.91 3.82
N LYS A 64 -0.51 0.87 4.87
CA LYS A 64 0.66 0.00 4.95
C LYS A 64 0.26 -1.44 5.20
N GLY A 65 0.65 -2.34 4.30
CA GLY A 65 0.66 -3.78 4.51
C GLY A 65 2.01 -4.28 5.04
N ASN A 66 2.13 -5.58 5.25
CA ASN A 66 3.40 -6.17 5.69
C ASN A 66 4.47 -6.14 4.57
N HIS A 67 4.10 -6.19 3.31
CA HIS A 67 5.06 -6.12 2.21
C HIS A 67 5.63 -4.71 2.01
N GLU A 68 4.89 -3.64 2.28
CA GLU A 68 5.41 -2.28 2.38
C GLU A 68 6.38 -2.14 3.55
N LEU A 69 6.09 -2.78 4.69
CA LEU A 69 7.00 -2.80 5.84
C LEU A 69 8.29 -3.54 5.52
N PHE A 70 8.24 -4.67 4.79
CA PHE A 70 9.43 -5.40 4.36
C PHE A 70 10.31 -4.55 3.45
N ALA A 71 9.72 -3.82 2.49
CA ALA A 71 10.44 -2.90 1.63
C ALA A 71 11.13 -1.79 2.43
N GLN A 72 10.43 -1.19 3.39
CA GLN A 72 10.99 -0.19 4.30
C GLN A 72 12.18 -0.76 5.08
N MET A 73 12.01 -1.91 5.75
CA MET A 73 13.03 -2.58 6.56
C MET A 73 14.26 -2.99 5.72
N TYR A 74 14.06 -3.36 4.46
CA TYR A 74 15.15 -3.68 3.56
C TYR A 74 15.99 -2.44 3.23
N ILE A 75 15.37 -1.32 2.90
CA ILE A 75 16.07 -0.06 2.63
C ILE A 75 16.80 0.45 3.88
N GLU A 76 16.23 0.27 5.07
CA GLU A 76 16.85 0.59 6.37
C GLU A 76 18.01 -0.35 6.73
N GLY A 77 18.15 -1.50 6.06
CA GLY A 77 19.14 -2.52 6.40
C GLY A 77 18.78 -3.41 7.58
N SER A 78 17.55 -3.32 8.09
CA SER A 78 17.07 -4.16 9.20
C SER A 78 16.49 -5.51 8.72
N MET A 79 16.24 -5.67 7.44
CA MET A 79 15.85 -6.90 6.77
C MET A 79 16.85 -7.26 5.68
N SER A 80 17.37 -8.49 5.69
CA SER A 80 18.25 -8.95 4.63
C SER A 80 17.48 -9.37 3.37
N GLU A 81 18.13 -9.25 2.21
CA GLU A 81 17.58 -9.73 0.93
C GLU A 81 17.09 -11.18 1.00
N ARG A 82 17.90 -12.07 1.62
CA ARG A 82 17.57 -13.49 1.77
C ARG A 82 16.28 -13.71 2.56
N GLN A 83 16.07 -12.95 3.61
CA GLN A 83 14.84 -13.02 4.41
C GLN A 83 13.63 -12.59 3.57
N TRP A 84 13.77 -11.47 2.86
CA TRP A 84 12.64 -10.95 2.09
C TRP A 84 12.28 -11.80 0.87
N ILE A 85 13.25 -12.39 0.18
CA ILE A 85 13.00 -13.30 -0.95
C ILE A 85 12.11 -14.49 -0.55
N ILE A 86 12.22 -14.99 0.68
CA ILE A 86 11.37 -16.09 1.20
C ILE A 86 9.89 -15.67 1.23
N PHE A 87 9.61 -14.37 1.39
CA PHE A 87 8.27 -13.80 1.39
C PHE A 87 7.85 -13.23 0.02
N GLY A 88 8.50 -13.66 -1.05
CA GLY A 88 8.13 -13.25 -2.41
C GLY A 88 8.81 -11.98 -2.93
N GLY A 89 9.70 -11.36 -2.14
CA GLY A 89 10.29 -10.05 -2.39
C GLY A 89 11.36 -9.98 -3.50
N GLY A 90 11.63 -11.08 -4.19
CA GLY A 90 12.74 -11.14 -5.16
C GLY A 90 12.64 -10.11 -6.29
N GLY A 91 11.44 -9.82 -6.80
CA GLY A 91 11.18 -8.80 -7.81
C GLY A 91 11.43 -7.40 -7.26
N THR A 92 10.80 -7.08 -6.14
CA THR A 92 10.90 -5.77 -5.49
C THR A 92 12.34 -5.44 -5.09
N VAL A 93 13.09 -6.41 -4.55
CA VAL A 93 14.52 -6.27 -4.25
C VAL A 93 15.32 -5.88 -5.49
N ARG A 94 15.09 -6.59 -6.63
CA ARG A 94 15.78 -6.28 -7.88
C ARG A 94 15.49 -4.86 -8.36
N ASP A 95 14.26 -4.40 -8.21
CA ASP A 95 13.86 -3.06 -8.65
C ASP A 95 14.42 -1.98 -7.72
N ILE A 96 14.36 -2.16 -6.41
CA ILE A 96 14.99 -1.23 -5.45
C ILE A 96 16.49 -1.10 -5.70
N LYS A 97 17.20 -2.18 -6.03
CA LYS A 97 18.63 -2.15 -6.36
C LYS A 97 18.97 -1.34 -7.63
N LYS A 98 18.02 -1.16 -8.54
CA LYS A 98 18.19 -0.32 -9.74
C LYS A 98 18.02 1.17 -9.44
N LEU A 99 17.32 1.51 -8.35
CA LEU A 99 17.14 2.89 -7.92
C LEU A 99 18.47 3.47 -7.42
N ASN A 100 18.71 4.75 -7.74
CA ASN A 100 19.78 5.50 -7.09
C ASN A 100 19.45 5.75 -5.61
N VAL A 101 20.44 6.22 -4.86
CA VAL A 101 20.30 6.44 -3.40
C VAL A 101 19.19 7.42 -3.07
N ASP A 102 19.07 8.51 -3.84
CA ASP A 102 18.05 9.54 -3.59
C ASP A 102 16.64 8.98 -3.80
N ASP A 103 16.43 8.15 -4.81
CA ASP A 103 15.12 7.53 -5.07
C ASP A 103 14.80 6.42 -4.07
N GLN A 104 15.82 5.67 -3.58
CA GLN A 104 15.62 4.75 -2.46
C GLN A 104 15.19 5.50 -1.19
N MET A 105 15.79 6.66 -0.90
CA MET A 105 15.45 7.48 0.25
C MET A 105 14.04 8.10 0.12
N LYS A 106 13.63 8.52 -1.08
CA LYS A 106 12.24 8.96 -1.34
C LYS A 106 11.24 7.83 -1.12
N LEU A 107 11.52 6.65 -1.66
CA LEU A 107 10.69 5.47 -1.46
C LEU A 107 10.59 5.13 0.04
N HIS A 108 11.71 5.10 0.74
CA HIS A 108 11.74 4.89 2.19
C HIS A 108 10.87 5.90 2.94
N GLY A 109 11.04 7.21 2.64
CA GLY A 109 10.24 8.28 3.24
C GLY A 109 8.75 8.12 2.99
N PHE A 110 8.36 7.78 1.76
CA PHE A 110 6.97 7.48 1.42
C PHE A 110 6.44 6.31 2.26
N LEU A 111 7.16 5.18 2.29
CA LEU A 111 6.76 3.98 3.03
C LEU A 111 6.67 4.25 4.55
N ALA A 112 7.59 5.02 5.10
CA ALA A 112 7.60 5.36 6.53
C ALA A 112 6.37 6.18 6.95
N HIS A 113 5.82 7.01 6.05
CA HIS A 113 4.65 7.86 6.31
C HIS A 113 3.30 7.19 6.03
N LEU A 114 3.28 5.99 5.45
CA LEU A 114 2.02 5.27 5.24
C LEU A 114 1.36 4.93 6.59
N SER A 115 0.08 5.26 6.69
CA SER A 115 -0.74 4.86 7.84
C SER A 115 -1.00 3.36 7.85
N HIS A 116 -1.12 2.76 9.03
CA HIS A 116 -1.48 1.35 9.19
C HIS A 116 -2.98 1.10 9.11
N TYR A 117 -3.78 2.15 9.22
CA TYR A 117 -5.23 2.09 9.13
C TYR A 117 -5.79 3.42 8.64
N THR A 118 -7.04 3.39 8.23
CA THR A 118 -7.85 4.59 8.00
C THR A 118 -9.27 4.37 8.52
N GLU A 119 -10.02 5.44 8.72
CA GLU A 119 -11.41 5.39 9.16
C GLU A 119 -12.32 5.82 8.03
N ILE A 120 -13.43 5.11 7.88
CA ILE A 120 -14.50 5.47 6.94
C ILE A 120 -15.83 5.58 7.68
N HIS A 121 -16.69 6.49 7.25
CA HIS A 121 -18.03 6.64 7.78
C HIS A 121 -19.06 5.88 6.94
N SER A 122 -19.65 4.85 7.53
CA SER A 122 -20.75 4.11 6.92
C SER A 122 -22.09 4.64 7.47
N PRO A 123 -23.06 5.00 6.59
CA PRO A 123 -24.41 5.40 7.05
C PRO A 123 -25.12 4.33 7.88
N LYS A 124 -24.76 3.07 7.67
CA LYS A 124 -25.39 1.93 8.35
C LYS A 124 -24.66 1.53 9.63
N TYR A 125 -23.32 1.62 9.64
CA TYR A 125 -22.49 1.03 10.70
C TYR A 125 -21.71 2.07 11.51
N GLY A 126 -21.83 3.37 11.19
CA GLY A 126 -21.03 4.42 11.82
C GLY A 126 -19.59 4.41 11.36
N VAL A 127 -18.65 4.66 12.27
CA VAL A 127 -17.20 4.63 11.97
C VAL A 127 -16.74 3.20 11.79
N CYS A 128 -16.12 2.91 10.65
CA CYS A 128 -15.50 1.63 10.34
C CYS A 128 -13.99 1.84 10.17
N VAL A 129 -13.18 0.98 10.78
CA VAL A 129 -11.73 1.00 10.62
C VAL A 129 -11.33 0.05 9.50
N VAL A 130 -10.52 0.55 8.58
CA VAL A 130 -9.94 -0.20 7.47
C VAL A 130 -8.47 -0.39 7.73
N THR A 131 -7.98 -1.62 7.72
CA THR A 131 -6.59 -1.99 7.99
C THR A 131 -6.21 -3.25 7.22
N HIS A 132 -4.93 -3.40 6.87
CA HIS A 132 -4.40 -4.62 6.27
C HIS A 132 -4.07 -5.67 7.35
N PRO A 133 -3.15 -5.42 8.32
CA PRO A 133 -2.91 -6.33 9.43
C PRO A 133 -4.04 -6.22 10.46
N GLY A 134 -4.30 -7.29 11.20
CA GLY A 134 -5.25 -7.25 12.32
C GLY A 134 -4.88 -6.17 13.34
N ILE A 135 -5.86 -5.38 13.76
CA ILE A 135 -5.68 -4.42 14.85
C ILE A 135 -5.85 -5.15 16.18
N HIS A 136 -4.88 -4.95 17.08
CA HIS A 136 -5.08 -5.38 18.47
C HIS A 136 -6.09 -4.44 19.12
N CYS A 137 -7.29 -4.93 19.44
CA CYS A 137 -8.42 -4.15 19.98
C CYS A 137 -8.02 -3.22 21.14
N GLY A 138 -7.06 -3.62 21.98
CA GLY A 138 -6.56 -2.81 23.10
C GLY A 138 -5.82 -1.53 22.72
N SER A 139 -5.30 -1.41 21.49
CA SER A 139 -4.64 -0.18 21.02
C SER A 139 -5.62 0.82 20.40
N TYR A 140 -6.72 0.34 19.84
CA TYR A 140 -7.74 1.18 19.21
C TYR A 140 -8.60 1.92 20.27
N ILE A 141 -9.00 1.23 21.33
CA ILE A 141 -9.86 1.81 22.39
C ILE A 141 -9.17 2.99 23.10
N ARG A 142 -7.83 3.01 23.22
CA ARG A 142 -7.10 4.12 23.86
C ARG A 142 -7.08 5.41 23.05
N ASN A 143 -7.31 5.37 21.75
CA ASN A 143 -7.27 6.56 20.88
C ASN A 143 -8.66 7.13 20.56
N ALA A 144 -9.73 6.39 20.84
CA ALA A 144 -11.10 6.84 20.64
C ALA A 144 -11.63 7.78 21.77
N ASP A 145 -10.94 7.78 22.92
CA ASP A 145 -11.29 8.62 24.09
C ASP A 145 -10.45 9.91 24.20
N ARG A 146 -9.77 10.32 23.11
CA ARG A 146 -9.05 11.58 23.01
C ARG A 146 -9.56 12.39 21.83
#